data_14f4af7685c28b7ceb73a1d83b58362f
#
_entry.id   14f4af7685c28b7ceb73a1d83b58362f
#
_cell.length_a   1.000
_cell.length_b   1.000
_cell.length_c   1.000
_cell.angle_alpha   90.00
_cell.angle_beta   90.00
_cell.angle_gamma   90.00
#
_symmetry.space_group_name_H-M   'P 1'
#
loop_
_entity.id
_entity.type
_entity.pdbx_description
1 polymer ?
#
loop_
_entity_poly.entity_id
_entity_poly.type
_entity_poly.pdbx_seq_one_letter_code
_entity_poly.pdbx_strand_id
1 'polypeptide(L)'
;KLQKAFPTQRFVPVYWMATEDHDFEEINHFFAFGTKYEWNTSQKGAVGRFSLSDFPRIPLRNEIFDKAYSEGKTLSEAVRIYMHALFGAEGLVCLDADDVRLKSIFAPIMEADLNQQVHEPIVRATTEKLEALGYKTQVAARPVNLFHLTENDRIRLETGDSVEMADASPNVILRPLYQEVILPNLAYIGGPAEVAYWLQLKGIFDLHQVPFPILLPRNFAIVKTQKQAEKAEKLGLSLADLFKNELALRRDFVAGRTTHQLDTKSEAKALQPILAELAARAKAIDPTLEASVHAEQARWTKGLERLAKKLKRAEERNQGDEVRQVLALKEALFPAGEWQERHTNFLEFASDYPDFIHDLLQTFDPLHFEFYEITL
;
A
#
# COMPACT_ATOMS: atom_id res chain seq x y z
N LYS A 1 -22.12 -12.61 -6.73
CA LYS A 1 -21.72 -13.98 -7.12
C LYS A 1 -22.11 -15.00 -6.06
N LEU A 2 -21.72 -14.82 -4.78
CA LEU A 2 -22.07 -15.75 -3.68
C LEU A 2 -23.57 -15.94 -3.53
N GLN A 3 -24.36 -14.85 -3.59
CA GLN A 3 -25.83 -14.93 -3.49
C GLN A 3 -26.46 -15.75 -4.64
N LYS A 4 -25.84 -15.72 -5.84
CA LYS A 4 -26.28 -16.56 -6.97
C LYS A 4 -25.91 -18.04 -6.77
N ALA A 5 -24.72 -18.30 -6.23
CA ALA A 5 -24.24 -19.66 -5.98
C ALA A 5 -24.96 -20.31 -4.79
N PHE A 6 -25.35 -19.53 -3.80
CA PHE A 6 -26.00 -19.97 -2.57
C PHE A 6 -27.30 -19.17 -2.32
N PRO A 7 -28.37 -19.40 -3.08
CA PRO A 7 -29.57 -18.56 -3.07
C PRO A 7 -30.33 -18.59 -1.72
N THR A 8 -30.13 -19.59 -0.90
CA THR A 8 -30.73 -19.70 0.44
C THR A 8 -29.93 -19.00 1.54
N GLN A 9 -28.71 -18.57 1.24
CA GLN A 9 -27.84 -17.84 2.17
C GLN A 9 -27.93 -16.34 1.91
N ARG A 10 -27.70 -15.54 2.95
CA ARG A 10 -27.56 -14.10 2.82
C ARG A 10 -26.11 -13.72 3.09
N PHE A 11 -25.52 -12.95 2.18
CA PHE A 11 -24.17 -12.41 2.31
C PHE A 11 -24.26 -10.90 2.46
N VAL A 12 -23.70 -10.38 3.53
CA VAL A 12 -23.72 -8.95 3.85
C VAL A 12 -22.29 -8.43 3.83
N PRO A 13 -21.98 -7.45 2.97
CA PRO A 13 -20.71 -6.76 3.04
C PRO A 13 -20.68 -5.87 4.30
N VAL A 14 -19.57 -5.92 5.03
CA VAL A 14 -19.38 -5.14 6.25
C VAL A 14 -18.13 -4.28 6.10
N TYR A 15 -18.26 -3.01 6.43
CA TYR A 15 -17.15 -2.08 6.58
C TYR A 15 -16.88 -1.88 8.07
N TRP A 16 -15.74 -2.41 8.53
CA TRP A 16 -15.26 -2.19 9.87
C TRP A 16 -14.52 -0.86 9.93
N MET A 17 -15.09 0.12 10.62
CA MET A 17 -14.53 1.47 10.69
C MET A 17 -13.40 1.51 11.72
N ALA A 18 -12.23 2.00 11.33
CA ALA A 18 -11.05 2.14 12.19
C ALA A 18 -11.13 3.40 13.08
N THR A 19 -12.25 3.61 13.74
CA THR A 19 -12.59 4.83 14.49
C THR A 19 -11.76 5.04 15.75
N GLU A 20 -11.19 3.95 16.28
CA GLU A 20 -10.32 3.96 17.46
C GLU A 20 -8.86 4.32 17.15
N ASP A 21 -8.50 4.44 15.87
CA ASP A 21 -7.14 4.79 15.49
C ASP A 21 -6.81 6.25 15.89
N HIS A 22 -5.53 6.54 16.09
CA HIS A 22 -5.04 7.85 16.51
C HIS A 22 -4.07 8.47 15.49
N ASP A 23 -3.79 7.76 14.40
CA ASP A 23 -2.86 8.21 13.37
C ASP A 23 -3.57 9.15 12.39
N PHE A 24 -3.88 10.36 12.90
CA PHE A 24 -4.61 11.37 12.16
C PHE A 24 -3.84 11.85 10.92
N GLU A 25 -2.51 11.85 10.95
CA GLU A 25 -1.68 12.30 9.82
C GLU A 25 -1.89 11.44 8.56
N GLU A 26 -2.27 10.17 8.71
CA GLU A 26 -2.58 9.28 7.58
C GLU A 26 -3.90 9.64 6.87
N ILE A 27 -4.83 10.30 7.56
CA ILE A 27 -6.18 10.56 7.06
C ILE A 27 -6.56 12.04 7.00
N ASN A 28 -5.70 12.93 7.50
CA ASN A 28 -5.99 14.36 7.58
C ASN A 28 -5.97 15.07 6.22
N HIS A 29 -5.61 14.39 5.15
CA HIS A 29 -5.48 15.00 3.84
C HIS A 29 -5.82 14.03 2.69
N PHE A 30 -6.08 14.61 1.53
CA PHE A 30 -6.18 13.88 0.27
C PHE A 30 -5.75 14.78 -0.89
N PHE A 31 -5.43 14.15 -2.02
CA PHE A 31 -5.09 14.85 -3.24
C PHE A 31 -6.21 14.67 -4.27
N ALA A 32 -6.63 15.79 -4.86
CA ALA A 32 -7.55 15.80 -5.98
C ALA A 32 -7.24 16.97 -6.91
N PHE A 33 -7.30 16.73 -8.22
CA PHE A 33 -7.02 17.74 -9.26
C PHE A 33 -5.69 18.47 -9.07
N GLY A 34 -4.66 17.71 -8.65
CA GLY A 34 -3.32 18.24 -8.39
C GLY A 34 -3.18 19.13 -7.14
N THR A 35 -4.20 19.19 -6.31
CA THR A 35 -4.23 20.00 -5.08
C THR A 35 -4.32 19.10 -3.85
N LYS A 36 -3.49 19.39 -2.83
CA LYS A 36 -3.61 18.79 -1.50
C LYS A 36 -4.69 19.54 -0.71
N TYR A 37 -5.68 18.82 -0.24
CA TYR A 37 -6.68 19.29 0.72
C TYR A 37 -6.35 18.71 2.08
N GLU A 38 -6.28 19.51 3.12
CA GLU A 38 -5.81 19.09 4.44
C GLU A 38 -6.67 19.68 5.56
N TRP A 39 -6.98 18.84 6.52
CA TRP A 39 -7.62 19.25 7.77
C TRP A 39 -6.58 19.35 8.87
N ASN A 40 -6.35 20.56 9.36
CA ASN A 40 -5.46 20.84 10.47
C ASN A 40 -6.30 21.12 11.73
N THR A 41 -6.19 20.26 12.74
CA THR A 41 -6.88 20.40 14.01
C THR A 41 -5.91 20.16 15.17
N SER A 42 -6.25 20.68 16.34
CA SER A 42 -5.55 20.39 17.60
C SER A 42 -6.14 19.17 18.33
N GLN A 43 -7.20 18.58 17.81
CA GLN A 43 -7.84 17.40 18.40
C GLN A 43 -6.85 16.21 18.38
N LYS A 44 -6.96 15.35 19.39
CA LYS A 44 -6.10 14.17 19.59
C LYS A 44 -6.93 12.99 20.03
N GLY A 45 -6.32 11.80 20.10
CA GLY A 45 -6.96 10.57 20.53
C GLY A 45 -7.60 9.81 19.38
N ALA A 46 -8.70 9.11 19.62
CA ALA A 46 -9.40 8.31 18.63
C ALA A 46 -10.01 9.19 17.52
N VAL A 47 -9.54 9.03 16.28
CA VAL A 47 -9.91 9.90 15.16
C VAL A 47 -11.41 9.88 14.86
N GLY A 48 -12.09 8.77 15.11
CA GLY A 48 -13.53 8.66 14.94
C GLY A 48 -14.34 9.60 15.83
N ARG A 49 -13.78 9.99 16.98
CA ARG A 49 -14.38 10.91 17.95
C ARG A 49 -14.18 12.39 17.60
N PHE A 50 -13.31 12.70 16.62
CA PHE A 50 -13.00 14.09 16.26
C PHE A 50 -14.26 14.84 15.85
N SER A 51 -14.49 16.01 16.50
CA SER A 51 -15.59 16.91 16.16
C SER A 51 -15.35 17.54 14.80
N LEU A 52 -16.39 17.61 13.97
CA LEU A 52 -16.33 18.30 12.68
C LEU A 52 -16.52 19.82 12.79
N SER A 53 -16.57 20.39 14.00
CA SER A 53 -16.78 21.82 14.21
C SER A 53 -15.70 22.72 13.60
N ASP A 54 -14.46 22.21 13.47
CA ASP A 54 -13.32 22.90 12.86
C ASP A 54 -12.92 22.28 11.50
N PHE A 55 -13.77 21.43 10.94
CA PHE A 55 -13.51 20.85 9.63
C PHE A 55 -13.46 21.93 8.54
N PRO A 56 -12.40 21.97 7.71
CA PRO A 56 -12.23 23.03 6.73
C PRO A 56 -13.28 22.92 5.61
N ARG A 57 -13.69 24.07 5.11
CA ARG A 57 -14.51 24.08 3.87
C ARG A 57 -13.65 23.64 2.70
N ILE A 58 -13.95 22.48 2.15
CA ILE A 58 -13.30 21.97 0.95
C ILE A 58 -14.05 22.52 -0.29
N PRO A 59 -13.38 23.18 -1.23
CA PRO A 59 -14.04 23.80 -2.39
C PRO A 59 -14.45 22.80 -3.49
N LEU A 60 -14.28 21.52 -3.26
CA LEU A 60 -14.77 20.47 -4.15
C LEU A 60 -16.23 20.18 -3.81
N ARG A 61 -17.11 20.45 -4.75
CA ARG A 61 -18.54 20.20 -4.59
C ARG A 61 -18.84 18.73 -4.91
N ASN A 62 -19.31 18.02 -3.91
CA ASN A 62 -19.87 16.69 -4.06
C ASN A 62 -20.98 16.54 -3.02
N GLU A 63 -22.21 16.33 -3.47
CA GLU A 63 -23.40 16.31 -2.61
C GLU A 63 -23.31 15.26 -1.49
N ILE A 64 -22.68 14.12 -1.75
CA ILE A 64 -22.52 13.05 -0.76
C ILE A 64 -21.62 13.51 0.39
N PHE A 65 -20.45 14.07 0.06
CA PHE A 65 -19.49 14.52 1.07
C PHE A 65 -19.93 15.82 1.73
N ASP A 66 -20.49 16.77 0.98
CA ASP A 66 -21.06 18.01 1.53
C ASP A 66 -22.12 17.68 2.59
N LYS A 67 -23.01 16.73 2.30
CA LYS A 67 -24.00 16.22 3.24
C LYS A 67 -23.36 15.54 4.45
N ALA A 68 -22.43 14.62 4.23
CA ALA A 68 -21.81 13.85 5.29
C ALA A 68 -21.08 14.72 6.30
N TYR A 69 -20.29 15.69 5.83
CA TYR A 69 -19.52 16.58 6.70
C TYR A 69 -20.33 17.76 7.26
N SER A 70 -21.54 18.01 6.78
CA SER A 70 -22.46 19.01 7.36
C SER A 70 -23.46 18.42 8.35
N GLU A 71 -23.89 17.17 8.18
CA GLU A 71 -24.86 16.49 9.07
C GLU A 71 -24.16 15.71 10.18
N GLY A 72 -22.97 15.16 9.93
CA GLY A 72 -22.18 14.47 10.94
C GLY A 72 -21.65 15.42 12.01
N LYS A 73 -21.65 14.98 13.25
CA LYS A 73 -21.05 15.73 14.37
C LYS A 73 -19.60 15.30 14.58
N THR A 74 -19.30 14.04 14.28
CA THR A 74 -17.96 13.45 14.42
C THR A 74 -17.50 12.87 13.09
N LEU A 75 -16.20 12.61 13.00
CA LEU A 75 -15.62 11.98 11.81
C LEU A 75 -16.24 10.59 11.55
N SER A 76 -16.48 9.79 12.59
CA SER A 76 -17.13 8.47 12.41
C SER A 76 -18.55 8.59 11.87
N GLU A 77 -19.32 9.60 12.30
CA GLU A 77 -20.65 9.85 11.75
C GLU A 77 -20.61 10.25 10.28
N ALA A 78 -19.70 11.14 9.88
CA ALA A 78 -19.52 11.54 8.49
C ALA A 78 -19.11 10.35 7.61
N VAL A 79 -18.15 9.55 8.07
CA VAL A 79 -17.73 8.31 7.37
C VAL A 79 -18.92 7.37 7.16
N ARG A 80 -19.74 7.16 8.16
CA ARG A 80 -20.94 6.30 8.05
C ARG A 80 -21.94 6.86 7.05
N ILE A 81 -22.17 8.18 7.03
CA ILE A 81 -23.10 8.84 6.10
C ILE A 81 -22.62 8.66 4.66
N TYR A 82 -21.35 8.98 4.35
CA TYR A 82 -20.90 8.87 2.96
C TYR A 82 -20.75 7.42 2.50
N MET A 83 -20.30 6.51 3.36
CA MET A 83 -20.23 5.09 3.01
C MET A 83 -21.62 4.50 2.74
N HIS A 84 -22.62 4.90 3.52
CA HIS A 84 -24.00 4.50 3.26
C HIS A 84 -24.54 5.10 1.95
N ALA A 85 -24.22 6.35 1.65
CA ALA A 85 -24.63 6.98 0.41
C ALA A 85 -23.98 6.32 -0.83
N LEU A 86 -22.72 5.92 -0.73
CA LEU A 86 -21.98 5.27 -1.83
C LEU A 86 -22.37 3.81 -2.02
N PHE A 87 -22.59 3.04 -0.96
CA PHE A 87 -22.66 1.57 -1.01
C PHE A 87 -23.86 0.98 -0.26
N GLY A 88 -24.72 1.80 0.34
CA GLY A 88 -25.88 1.30 1.09
C GLY A 88 -26.90 0.58 0.20
N ALA A 89 -27.03 0.98 -1.07
CA ALA A 89 -27.87 0.31 -2.06
C ALA A 89 -27.39 -1.14 -2.34
N GLU A 90 -26.07 -1.37 -2.22
CA GLU A 90 -25.44 -2.69 -2.35
C GLU A 90 -25.49 -3.51 -1.05
N GLY A 91 -26.12 -2.98 -0.01
CA GLY A 91 -26.32 -3.64 1.27
C GLY A 91 -25.13 -3.54 2.24
N LEU A 92 -24.20 -2.58 2.03
CA LEU A 92 -23.07 -2.38 2.94
C LEU A 92 -23.56 -1.97 4.33
N VAL A 93 -23.05 -2.66 5.37
CA VAL A 93 -23.22 -2.32 6.77
C VAL A 93 -21.93 -1.73 7.32
N CYS A 94 -22.00 -0.56 7.97
CA CYS A 94 -20.86 0.05 8.63
C CYS A 94 -20.92 -0.24 10.14
N LEU A 95 -19.85 -0.79 10.70
CA LEU A 95 -19.67 -1.01 12.12
C LEU A 95 -18.60 -0.08 12.68
N ASP A 96 -18.93 0.57 13.78
CA ASP A 96 -18.00 1.43 14.51
C ASP A 96 -17.30 0.58 15.60
N ALA A 97 -15.97 0.46 15.49
CA ALA A 97 -15.16 -0.29 16.45
C ALA A 97 -15.24 0.27 17.87
N ASP A 98 -15.49 1.58 18.00
CA ASP A 98 -15.58 2.28 19.29
C ASP A 98 -16.96 2.17 19.96
N ASP A 99 -17.88 1.38 19.41
CA ASP A 99 -19.18 1.15 20.04
C ASP A 99 -19.03 0.33 21.33
N VAL A 100 -19.37 0.93 22.45
CA VAL A 100 -19.28 0.36 23.80
C VAL A 100 -20.02 -1.00 23.92
N ARG A 101 -21.13 -1.19 23.16
CA ARG A 101 -21.87 -2.44 23.15
C ARG A 101 -21.08 -3.57 22.50
N LEU A 102 -20.34 -3.26 21.45
CA LEU A 102 -19.46 -4.23 20.77
C LEU A 102 -18.26 -4.55 21.66
N LYS A 103 -17.65 -3.54 22.28
CA LYS A 103 -16.56 -3.71 23.25
C LYS A 103 -16.96 -4.60 24.43
N SER A 104 -18.18 -4.45 24.94
CA SER A 104 -18.68 -5.29 26.05
C SER A 104 -18.72 -6.79 25.70
N ILE A 105 -18.95 -7.14 24.44
CA ILE A 105 -18.90 -8.53 23.97
C ILE A 105 -17.46 -9.05 23.96
N PHE A 106 -16.51 -8.20 23.61
CA PHE A 106 -15.08 -8.54 23.52
C PHE A 106 -14.33 -8.39 24.86
N ALA A 107 -14.92 -7.75 25.86
CA ALA A 107 -14.32 -7.47 27.15
C ALA A 107 -13.61 -8.67 27.81
N PRO A 108 -14.17 -9.89 27.85
CA PRO A 108 -13.48 -11.04 28.48
C PRO A 108 -12.13 -11.36 27.82
N ILE A 109 -11.99 -11.14 26.52
CA ILE A 109 -10.74 -11.38 25.78
C ILE A 109 -9.73 -10.26 26.07
N MET A 110 -10.20 -9.01 26.15
CA MET A 110 -9.35 -7.87 26.54
C MET A 110 -8.83 -8.03 27.97
N GLU A 111 -9.69 -8.47 28.90
CA GLU A 111 -9.29 -8.76 30.30
C GLU A 111 -8.24 -9.90 30.37
N ALA A 112 -8.38 -10.94 29.55
CA ALA A 112 -7.40 -12.03 29.49
C ALA A 112 -6.04 -11.54 28.94
N ASP A 113 -6.03 -10.65 27.93
CA ASP A 113 -4.82 -10.04 27.43
C ASP A 113 -4.14 -9.18 28.48
N LEU A 114 -4.89 -8.30 29.14
CA LEU A 114 -4.37 -7.36 30.13
C LEU A 114 -3.79 -8.06 31.36
N ASN A 115 -4.56 -9.02 31.91
CA ASN A 115 -4.23 -9.62 33.21
C ASN A 115 -3.39 -10.89 33.11
N GLN A 116 -3.47 -11.64 32.00
CA GLN A 116 -2.84 -12.96 31.84
C GLN A 116 -1.83 -13.01 30.69
N GLN A 117 -1.82 -12.01 29.78
CA GLN A 117 -0.89 -11.88 28.64
C GLN A 117 -0.85 -13.13 27.74
N VAL A 118 -2.01 -13.75 27.54
CA VAL A 118 -2.12 -15.06 26.88
C VAL A 118 -1.80 -15.04 25.36
N HIS A 119 -1.85 -13.89 24.72
CA HIS A 119 -1.76 -13.79 23.26
C HIS A 119 -0.32 -13.68 22.75
N GLU A 120 0.56 -12.94 23.46
CA GLU A 120 1.94 -12.70 23.01
C GLU A 120 2.73 -13.96 22.69
N PRO A 121 2.78 -15.00 23.57
CA PRO A 121 3.56 -16.20 23.29
C PRO A 121 3.03 -16.96 22.06
N ILE A 122 1.73 -16.94 21.82
CA ILE A 122 1.09 -17.63 20.69
C ILE A 122 1.43 -16.94 19.36
N VAL A 123 1.31 -15.61 19.32
CA VAL A 123 1.64 -14.84 18.11
C VAL A 123 3.14 -14.94 17.82
N ARG A 124 4.00 -14.88 18.86
CA ARG A 124 5.44 -15.03 18.72
C ARG A 124 5.81 -16.39 18.13
N ALA A 125 5.22 -17.49 18.63
CA ALA A 125 5.47 -18.82 18.09
C ALA A 125 5.07 -18.98 16.63
N THR A 126 4.00 -18.28 16.18
CA THR A 126 3.60 -18.28 14.77
C THR A 126 4.55 -17.40 13.94
N THR A 127 4.97 -16.26 14.47
CA THR A 127 5.96 -15.37 13.86
C THR A 127 7.26 -16.11 13.56
N GLU A 128 7.82 -16.82 14.55
CA GLU A 128 9.05 -17.62 14.42
C GLU A 128 8.92 -18.69 13.31
N LYS A 129 7.78 -19.36 13.20
CA LYS A 129 7.52 -20.34 12.13
C LYS A 129 7.49 -19.67 10.74
N LEU A 130 6.87 -18.52 10.60
CA LEU A 130 6.82 -17.79 9.33
C LEU A 130 8.20 -17.29 8.92
N GLU A 131 8.99 -16.79 9.86
CA GLU A 131 10.38 -16.36 9.63
C GLU A 131 11.28 -17.53 9.22
N ALA A 132 11.13 -18.70 9.87
CA ALA A 132 11.85 -19.90 9.48
C ALA A 132 11.52 -20.38 8.05
N LEU A 133 10.34 -20.07 7.54
CA LEU A 133 9.92 -20.31 6.16
C LEU A 133 10.37 -19.20 5.20
N GLY A 134 11.05 -18.16 5.68
CA GLY A 134 11.55 -17.04 4.87
C GLY A 134 10.53 -15.92 4.62
N TYR A 135 9.38 -15.91 5.30
CA TYR A 135 8.43 -14.82 5.22
C TYR A 135 8.84 -13.65 6.11
N LYS A 136 8.66 -12.44 5.60
CA LYS A 136 8.84 -11.23 6.39
C LYS A 136 7.58 -10.97 7.23
N THR A 137 7.74 -10.94 8.55
CA THR A 137 6.66 -10.62 9.47
C THR A 137 6.36 -9.12 9.51
N GLN A 138 5.11 -8.76 9.81
CA GLN A 138 4.62 -7.38 9.72
C GLN A 138 4.39 -6.74 11.09
N VAL A 139 4.04 -7.54 12.10
CA VAL A 139 3.66 -7.06 13.43
C VAL A 139 4.37 -7.84 14.53
N ALA A 140 4.62 -7.18 15.66
CA ALA A 140 5.18 -7.78 16.85
C ALA A 140 4.13 -7.75 17.97
N ALA A 141 3.81 -8.91 18.53
CA ALA A 141 2.98 -9.01 19.72
C ALA A 141 3.74 -8.49 20.95
N ARG A 142 2.99 -7.98 21.91
CA ARG A 142 3.47 -7.48 23.20
C ARG A 142 2.76 -8.22 24.33
N PRO A 143 3.27 -8.15 25.56
CA PRO A 143 2.56 -8.73 26.72
C PRO A 143 1.13 -8.22 26.81
N VAL A 144 0.88 -6.90 26.62
CA VAL A 144 -0.45 -6.29 26.53
C VAL A 144 -0.64 -5.69 25.14
N ASN A 145 -1.74 -6.10 24.48
CA ASN A 145 -2.07 -5.70 23.11
C ASN A 145 -3.25 -4.73 23.08
N LEU A 146 -3.34 -3.86 24.08
CA LEU A 146 -4.42 -2.88 24.26
C LEU A 146 -3.87 -1.48 24.44
N PHE A 147 -4.74 -0.52 24.19
CA PHE A 147 -4.58 0.89 24.50
C PHE A 147 -5.73 1.36 25.39
N HIS A 148 -5.51 2.39 26.17
CA HIS A 148 -6.52 3.17 26.85
C HIS A 148 -6.91 4.37 26.00
N LEU A 149 -8.18 4.45 25.61
CA LEU A 149 -8.74 5.61 24.93
C LEU A 149 -9.22 6.63 25.96
N THR A 150 -8.54 7.75 26.05
CA THR A 150 -9.01 8.91 26.78
C THR A 150 -9.72 9.88 25.84
N GLU A 151 -10.18 11.00 26.35
CA GLU A 151 -10.78 12.07 25.54
C GLU A 151 -9.80 12.61 24.47
N ASN A 152 -8.50 12.69 24.83
CA ASN A 152 -7.49 13.38 24.03
C ASN A 152 -6.27 12.51 23.66
N ASP A 153 -6.27 11.23 24.03
CA ASP A 153 -5.12 10.36 23.79
C ASP A 153 -5.53 8.90 23.57
N ARG A 154 -4.63 8.13 22.93
CA ARG A 154 -4.67 6.67 22.87
C ARG A 154 -3.37 6.16 23.49
N ILE A 155 -3.42 5.85 24.79
CA ILE A 155 -2.25 5.51 25.61
C ILE A 155 -2.07 4.00 25.62
N ARG A 156 -0.87 3.52 25.37
CA ARG A 156 -0.56 2.09 25.44
C ARG A 156 -0.67 1.59 26.87
N LEU A 157 -1.30 0.44 27.05
CA LEU A 157 -1.35 -0.26 28.32
C LEU A 157 -0.15 -1.19 28.45
N GLU A 158 0.36 -1.26 29.67
CA GLU A 158 1.47 -2.14 30.06
C GLU A 158 1.01 -3.12 31.16
N THR A 159 1.85 -4.09 31.48
CA THR A 159 1.58 -5.07 32.53
C THR A 159 1.38 -4.38 33.88
N GLY A 160 0.25 -4.64 34.50
CA GLY A 160 -0.11 -4.05 35.79
C GLY A 160 -0.98 -2.80 35.71
N ASP A 161 -1.21 -2.28 34.51
CA ASP A 161 -2.19 -1.20 34.31
C ASP A 161 -3.61 -1.71 34.50
N SER A 162 -4.55 -0.76 34.71
CA SER A 162 -5.98 -1.01 34.79
C SER A 162 -6.74 -0.02 33.92
N VAL A 163 -7.81 -0.50 33.28
CA VAL A 163 -8.68 0.32 32.43
C VAL A 163 -10.10 -0.26 32.48
N GLU A 164 -11.09 0.61 32.38
CA GLU A 164 -12.45 0.16 32.11
C GLU A 164 -12.52 -0.40 30.66
N MET A 165 -13.12 -1.58 30.47
CA MET A 165 -13.12 -2.23 29.14
C MET A 165 -13.84 -1.41 28.06
N ALA A 166 -14.72 -0.50 28.44
CA ALA A 166 -15.35 0.45 27.52
C ALA A 166 -14.34 1.43 26.90
N ASP A 167 -13.27 1.75 27.63
CA ASP A 167 -12.20 2.65 27.21
C ASP A 167 -10.96 1.90 26.70
N ALA A 168 -10.98 0.56 26.72
CA ALA A 168 -9.93 -0.24 26.13
C ALA A 168 -10.10 -0.31 24.59
N SER A 169 -8.96 -0.27 23.89
CA SER A 169 -8.92 -0.36 22.42
C SER A 169 -7.90 -1.42 22.00
N PRO A 170 -8.32 -2.43 21.24
CA PRO A 170 -7.42 -3.43 20.68
C PRO A 170 -6.38 -2.82 19.72
N ASN A 171 -5.14 -3.28 19.81
CA ASN A 171 -4.11 -2.96 18.81
C ASN A 171 -4.27 -3.85 17.55
N VAL A 172 -3.31 -3.75 16.64
CA VAL A 172 -3.26 -4.53 15.38
C VAL A 172 -3.31 -6.05 15.60
N ILE A 173 -2.92 -6.55 16.76
CA ILE A 173 -2.95 -8.00 17.11
C ILE A 173 -4.37 -8.45 17.47
N LEU A 174 -5.06 -7.69 18.30
CA LEU A 174 -6.38 -8.08 18.82
C LEU A 174 -7.55 -7.54 17.99
N ARG A 175 -7.37 -6.46 17.22
CA ARG A 175 -8.41 -5.90 16.36
C ARG A 175 -9.05 -6.93 15.41
N PRO A 176 -8.28 -7.79 14.71
CA PRO A 176 -8.86 -8.84 13.88
C PRO A 176 -9.71 -9.83 14.64
N LEU A 177 -9.25 -10.26 15.81
CA LEU A 177 -10.02 -11.16 16.68
C LEU A 177 -11.31 -10.49 17.20
N TYR A 178 -11.23 -9.20 17.58
CA TYR A 178 -12.39 -8.41 17.99
C TYR A 178 -13.46 -8.41 16.89
N GLN A 179 -13.08 -8.11 15.67
CA GLN A 179 -13.97 -8.11 14.51
C GLN A 179 -14.68 -9.45 14.33
N GLU A 180 -13.95 -10.56 14.41
CA GLU A 180 -14.48 -11.89 14.17
C GLU A 180 -15.30 -12.45 15.35
N VAL A 181 -15.05 -11.98 16.56
CA VAL A 181 -15.90 -12.27 17.73
C VAL A 181 -17.26 -11.58 17.60
N ILE A 182 -17.28 -10.36 17.08
CA ILE A 182 -18.53 -9.61 16.87
C ILE A 182 -19.32 -10.17 15.68
N LEU A 183 -18.64 -10.39 14.55
CA LEU A 183 -19.23 -10.92 13.32
C LEU A 183 -18.26 -11.95 12.72
N PRO A 184 -18.49 -13.27 12.94
CA PRO A 184 -17.69 -14.28 12.30
C PRO A 184 -17.89 -14.22 10.78
N ASN A 185 -16.86 -13.77 10.06
CA ASN A 185 -16.94 -13.51 8.64
C ASN A 185 -16.60 -14.77 7.82
N LEU A 186 -17.20 -14.90 6.65
CA LEU A 186 -16.80 -15.88 5.65
C LEU A 186 -15.40 -15.54 5.08
N ALA A 187 -15.17 -14.27 4.80
CA ALA A 187 -13.91 -13.78 4.26
C ALA A 187 -13.60 -12.37 4.79
N TYR A 188 -12.32 -12.13 5.04
CA TYR A 188 -11.75 -10.81 5.26
C TYR A 188 -11.08 -10.32 3.98
N ILE A 189 -11.47 -9.14 3.51
CA ILE A 189 -10.91 -8.51 2.32
C ILE A 189 -9.97 -7.40 2.79
N GLY A 190 -8.67 -7.59 2.62
CA GLY A 190 -7.66 -6.68 3.16
C GLY A 190 -6.61 -6.23 2.15
N GLY A 191 -5.87 -5.19 2.50
CA GLY A 191 -4.66 -4.80 1.78
C GLY A 191 -3.54 -5.85 1.95
N PRO A 192 -2.47 -5.80 1.15
CA PRO A 192 -1.41 -6.81 1.21
C PRO A 192 -0.74 -6.92 2.58
N ALA A 193 -0.48 -5.78 3.24
CA ALA A 193 0.10 -5.78 4.58
C ALA A 193 -0.85 -6.37 5.63
N GLU A 194 -2.15 -6.10 5.49
CA GLU A 194 -3.18 -6.65 6.38
C GLU A 194 -3.28 -8.16 6.23
N VAL A 195 -3.42 -8.66 5.00
CA VAL A 195 -3.44 -10.10 4.73
C VAL A 195 -2.17 -10.77 5.27
N ALA A 196 -1.01 -10.12 5.13
CA ALA A 196 0.26 -10.66 5.62
C ALA A 196 0.30 -10.76 7.16
N TYR A 197 -0.11 -9.72 7.90
CA TYR A 197 -0.07 -9.82 9.38
C TYR A 197 -1.17 -10.72 9.95
N TRP A 198 -2.32 -10.85 9.29
CA TRP A 198 -3.35 -11.79 9.74
C TRP A 198 -2.82 -13.23 9.82
N LEU A 199 -1.89 -13.62 8.95
CA LEU A 199 -1.27 -14.95 9.00
C LEU A 199 -0.52 -15.23 10.31
N GLN A 200 -0.06 -14.18 11.01
CA GLN A 200 0.58 -14.33 12.33
C GLN A 200 -0.44 -14.62 13.45
N LEU A 201 -1.74 -14.39 13.22
CA LEU A 201 -2.77 -14.34 14.26
C LEU A 201 -3.59 -15.62 14.40
N LYS A 202 -3.45 -16.60 13.48
CA LYS A 202 -4.25 -17.83 13.48
C LYS A 202 -4.34 -18.51 14.87
N GLY A 203 -3.23 -18.55 15.60
CA GLY A 203 -3.18 -19.20 16.91
C GLY A 203 -4.05 -18.56 17.99
N ILE A 204 -4.24 -17.23 17.96
CA ILE A 204 -5.12 -16.57 18.93
C ILE A 204 -6.61 -16.81 18.61
N PHE A 205 -6.96 -16.99 17.34
CA PHE A 205 -8.32 -17.42 16.95
C PHE A 205 -8.60 -18.83 17.45
N ASP A 206 -7.64 -19.75 17.33
CA ASP A 206 -7.76 -21.12 17.82
C ASP A 206 -7.91 -21.15 19.36
N LEU A 207 -7.14 -20.29 20.07
CA LEU A 207 -7.23 -20.16 21.54
C LEU A 207 -8.66 -19.82 21.98
N HIS A 208 -9.31 -18.88 21.28
CA HIS A 208 -10.65 -18.39 21.62
C HIS A 208 -11.76 -19.13 20.89
N GLN A 209 -11.46 -20.19 20.12
CA GLN A 209 -12.41 -20.98 19.34
C GLN A 209 -13.23 -20.12 18.35
N VAL A 210 -12.62 -19.05 17.84
CA VAL A 210 -13.20 -18.17 16.83
C VAL A 210 -12.81 -18.67 15.45
N PRO A 211 -13.74 -18.84 14.50
CA PRO A 211 -13.42 -19.22 13.13
C PRO A 211 -12.47 -18.23 12.50
N PHE A 212 -11.42 -18.71 11.85
CA PHE A 212 -10.51 -17.87 11.09
C PHE A 212 -11.06 -17.67 9.68
N PRO A 213 -11.29 -16.43 9.19
CA PRO A 213 -11.91 -16.20 7.90
C PRO A 213 -10.96 -16.53 6.74
N ILE A 214 -11.51 -16.67 5.55
CA ILE A 214 -10.72 -16.73 4.32
C ILE A 214 -10.11 -15.34 4.09
N LEU A 215 -8.79 -15.27 3.97
CA LEU A 215 -8.11 -14.01 3.67
C LEU A 215 -8.07 -13.79 2.16
N LEU A 216 -8.64 -12.70 1.71
CA LEU A 216 -8.65 -12.29 0.31
C LEU A 216 -7.95 -10.93 0.15
N PRO A 217 -7.00 -10.79 -0.78
CA PRO A 217 -6.50 -9.47 -1.12
C PRO A 217 -7.62 -8.67 -1.80
N ARG A 218 -7.72 -7.37 -1.47
CA ARG A 218 -8.61 -6.46 -2.19
C ARG A 218 -8.16 -6.28 -3.64
N ASN A 219 -9.08 -5.94 -4.54
CA ASN A 219 -8.73 -5.62 -5.90
C ASN A 219 -7.86 -4.34 -5.97
N PHE A 220 -6.99 -4.30 -6.97
CA PHE A 220 -6.12 -3.17 -7.29
C PHE A 220 -6.35 -2.74 -8.71
N ALA A 221 -6.37 -1.44 -8.96
CA ALA A 221 -6.54 -0.90 -10.30
C ALA A 221 -5.69 0.35 -10.52
N ILE A 222 -5.39 0.60 -11.78
CA ILE A 222 -4.99 1.91 -12.27
C ILE A 222 -6.06 2.39 -13.24
N VAL A 223 -6.44 3.65 -13.07
CA VAL A 223 -7.44 4.30 -13.92
C VAL A 223 -6.73 5.26 -14.86
N LYS A 224 -6.98 5.13 -16.15
CA LYS A 224 -6.41 5.97 -17.21
C LYS A 224 -7.52 6.64 -17.99
N THR A 225 -7.29 7.86 -18.42
CA THR A 225 -8.12 8.47 -19.47
C THR A 225 -7.77 7.85 -20.82
N GLN A 226 -8.70 7.91 -21.77
CA GLN A 226 -8.46 7.47 -23.15
C GLN A 226 -7.17 8.09 -23.75
N LYS A 227 -6.93 9.40 -23.50
CA LYS A 227 -5.72 10.10 -23.97
C LYS A 227 -4.44 9.53 -23.37
N GLN A 228 -4.47 9.11 -22.10
CA GLN A 228 -3.31 8.48 -21.44
C GLN A 228 -3.05 7.08 -21.99
N ALA A 229 -4.11 6.31 -22.27
CA ALA A 229 -4.01 4.99 -22.90
C ALA A 229 -3.38 5.08 -24.29
N GLU A 230 -3.89 5.95 -25.16
CA GLU A 230 -3.34 6.20 -26.51
C GLU A 230 -1.88 6.68 -26.47
N LYS A 231 -1.55 7.51 -25.47
CA LYS A 231 -0.18 7.98 -25.26
C LYS A 231 0.76 6.84 -24.84
N ALA A 232 0.32 5.97 -23.95
CA ALA A 232 1.10 4.79 -23.55
C ALA A 232 1.36 3.88 -24.76
N GLU A 233 0.33 3.59 -25.56
CA GLU A 233 0.44 2.80 -26.78
C GLU A 233 1.42 3.41 -27.78
N LYS A 234 1.29 4.71 -28.09
CA LYS A 234 2.17 5.45 -28.99
C LYS A 234 3.63 5.41 -28.50
N LEU A 235 3.86 5.45 -27.20
CA LEU A 235 5.17 5.35 -26.58
C LEU A 235 5.66 3.90 -26.43
N GLY A 236 4.84 2.89 -26.79
CA GLY A 236 5.19 1.49 -26.67
C GLY A 236 5.40 1.04 -25.21
N LEU A 237 4.67 1.66 -24.26
CA LEU A 237 4.77 1.38 -22.83
C LEU A 237 3.68 0.40 -22.41
N SER A 238 4.08 -0.67 -21.77
CA SER A 238 3.18 -1.55 -21.04
C SER A 238 2.94 -1.01 -19.61
N LEU A 239 1.88 -1.49 -18.96
CA LEU A 239 1.65 -1.20 -17.54
C LEU A 239 2.83 -1.66 -16.68
N ALA A 240 3.43 -2.82 -16.98
CA ALA A 240 4.61 -3.32 -16.29
C ALA A 240 5.82 -2.36 -16.37
N ASP A 241 5.96 -1.63 -17.47
CA ASP A 241 7.00 -0.61 -17.60
C ASP A 241 6.75 0.55 -16.64
N LEU A 242 5.48 0.96 -16.49
CA LEU A 242 5.09 2.05 -15.61
C LEU A 242 5.26 1.72 -14.12
N PHE A 243 5.30 0.45 -13.73
CA PHE A 243 5.65 0.05 -12.36
C PHE A 243 7.14 0.20 -12.03
N LYS A 244 8.02 0.29 -13.03
CA LYS A 244 9.45 0.51 -12.80
C LYS A 244 9.69 1.87 -12.15
N ASN A 245 10.74 2.00 -11.34
CA ASN A 245 11.18 3.32 -10.90
C ASN A 245 11.63 4.18 -12.08
N GLU A 246 11.63 5.49 -11.90
CA GLU A 246 11.92 6.47 -12.97
C GLU A 246 13.24 6.19 -13.70
N LEU A 247 14.30 5.87 -12.96
CA LEU A 247 15.63 5.60 -13.55
C LEU A 247 15.61 4.34 -14.43
N ALA A 248 14.95 3.27 -13.97
CA ALA A 248 14.84 2.03 -14.72
C ALA A 248 13.96 2.22 -15.96
N LEU A 249 12.80 2.89 -15.80
CA LEU A 249 11.89 3.18 -16.91
C LEU A 249 12.60 3.99 -18.01
N ARG A 250 13.27 5.09 -17.65
CA ARG A 250 14.03 5.94 -18.57
C ARG A 250 15.12 5.16 -19.30
N ARG A 251 15.91 4.40 -18.56
CA ARG A 251 16.98 3.56 -19.13
C ARG A 251 16.44 2.54 -20.11
N ASP A 252 15.41 1.81 -19.75
CA ASP A 252 14.86 0.73 -20.54
C ASP A 252 14.16 1.28 -21.79
N PHE A 253 13.46 2.42 -21.68
CA PHE A 253 12.84 3.12 -22.79
C PHE A 253 13.88 3.57 -23.84
N VAL A 254 14.94 4.23 -23.41
CA VAL A 254 16.03 4.68 -24.29
C VAL A 254 16.73 3.47 -24.95
N ALA A 255 17.02 2.43 -24.18
CA ALA A 255 17.66 1.23 -24.68
C ALA A 255 16.80 0.47 -25.69
N GLY A 256 15.48 0.44 -25.51
CA GLY A 256 14.55 -0.25 -26.44
C GLY A 256 14.34 0.47 -27.78
N ARG A 257 14.66 1.74 -27.88
CA ARG A 257 14.45 2.57 -29.09
C ARG A 257 15.73 2.92 -29.85
N THR A 258 16.88 2.79 -29.23
CA THR A 258 18.14 3.10 -29.90
C THR A 258 18.55 2.00 -30.85
N THR A 259 19.07 2.40 -32.00
CA THR A 259 19.78 1.51 -32.94
C THR A 259 21.27 1.47 -32.66
N HIS A 260 21.76 2.30 -31.74
CA HIS A 260 23.17 2.40 -31.39
C HIS A 260 23.55 1.46 -30.23
N GLN A 261 24.73 0.88 -30.32
CA GLN A 261 25.32 0.16 -29.21
C GLN A 261 25.77 1.15 -28.12
N LEU A 262 25.12 1.09 -26.94
CA LEU A 262 25.38 2.02 -25.85
C LEU A 262 26.32 1.47 -24.76
N ASP A 263 26.69 0.21 -24.84
CA ASP A 263 27.67 -0.39 -23.95
C ASP A 263 29.00 -0.59 -24.64
N THR A 264 30.02 -0.88 -23.87
CA THR A 264 31.41 -1.10 -24.34
C THR A 264 31.90 -2.49 -23.97
N LYS A 265 31.00 -3.47 -23.96
CA LYS A 265 31.33 -4.85 -23.56
C LYS A 265 32.17 -5.55 -24.64
N SER A 266 31.85 -5.32 -25.90
CA SER A 266 32.60 -5.83 -27.05
C SER A 266 34.04 -5.31 -27.06
N GLU A 267 34.24 -4.04 -26.81
CA GLU A 267 35.54 -3.39 -26.75
C GLU A 267 36.34 -3.90 -25.54
N ALA A 268 35.71 -4.00 -24.38
CA ALA A 268 36.33 -4.57 -23.20
C ALA A 268 36.77 -6.04 -23.41
N LYS A 269 35.94 -6.84 -24.08
CA LYS A 269 36.29 -8.22 -24.42
C LYS A 269 37.43 -8.31 -25.42
N ALA A 270 37.44 -7.44 -26.42
CA ALA A 270 38.50 -7.40 -27.42
C ALA A 270 39.88 -6.98 -26.84
N LEU A 271 39.89 -6.17 -25.79
CA LEU A 271 41.11 -5.75 -25.09
C LEU A 271 41.73 -6.84 -24.22
N GLN A 272 40.94 -7.79 -23.72
CA GLN A 272 41.41 -8.83 -22.80
C GLN A 272 42.60 -9.67 -23.33
N PRO A 273 42.54 -10.24 -24.55
CA PRO A 273 43.66 -11.04 -25.08
C PRO A 273 44.93 -10.18 -25.29
N ILE A 274 44.78 -8.91 -25.73
CA ILE A 274 45.91 -7.99 -25.93
C ILE A 274 46.60 -7.73 -24.61
N LEU A 275 45.83 -7.48 -23.56
CA LEU A 275 46.40 -7.21 -22.22
C LEU A 275 46.97 -8.47 -21.58
N ALA A 276 46.40 -9.64 -21.82
CA ALA A 276 46.94 -10.90 -21.34
C ALA A 276 48.32 -11.22 -21.98
N GLU A 277 48.47 -10.98 -23.31
CA GLU A 277 49.75 -11.12 -24.01
C GLU A 277 50.78 -10.15 -23.50
N LEU A 278 50.37 -8.89 -23.28
CA LEU A 278 51.27 -7.86 -22.73
C LEU A 278 51.71 -8.21 -21.31
N ALA A 279 50.82 -8.71 -20.47
CA ALA A 279 51.15 -9.15 -19.12
C ALA A 279 52.17 -10.31 -19.12
N ALA A 280 52.01 -11.28 -20.02
CA ALA A 280 52.92 -12.41 -20.16
C ALA A 280 54.33 -11.92 -20.61
N ARG A 281 54.41 -10.99 -21.59
CA ARG A 281 55.70 -10.36 -22.00
C ARG A 281 56.33 -9.57 -20.88
N ALA A 282 55.55 -8.77 -20.16
CA ALA A 282 56.05 -7.96 -19.05
C ALA A 282 56.63 -8.86 -17.93
N LYS A 283 55.93 -9.91 -17.58
CA LYS A 283 56.35 -10.89 -16.60
C LYS A 283 57.65 -11.61 -16.98
N ALA A 284 57.86 -11.91 -18.28
CA ALA A 284 59.06 -12.53 -18.80
C ALA A 284 60.27 -11.63 -18.71
N ILE A 285 60.10 -10.31 -18.75
CA ILE A 285 61.18 -9.32 -18.59
C ILE A 285 61.44 -9.05 -17.11
N ASP A 286 60.44 -8.78 -16.32
CA ASP A 286 60.50 -8.53 -14.90
C ASP A 286 59.13 -8.89 -14.26
N PRO A 287 59.09 -9.89 -13.31
CA PRO A 287 57.85 -10.29 -12.67
C PRO A 287 57.05 -9.15 -12.00
N THR A 288 57.75 -8.05 -11.57
CA THR A 288 57.04 -6.91 -10.96
C THR A 288 56.24 -6.08 -11.94
N LEU A 289 56.52 -6.15 -13.24
CA LEU A 289 55.81 -5.43 -14.28
C LEU A 289 54.42 -6.03 -14.58
N GLU A 290 54.15 -7.28 -14.22
CA GLU A 290 52.83 -7.90 -14.37
C GLU A 290 51.76 -7.09 -13.63
N ALA A 291 52.05 -6.65 -12.39
CA ALA A 291 51.14 -5.84 -11.58
C ALA A 291 50.85 -4.47 -12.23
N SER A 292 51.84 -3.90 -12.92
CA SER A 292 51.64 -2.62 -13.64
C SER A 292 50.68 -2.76 -14.80
N VAL A 293 50.75 -3.87 -15.59
CA VAL A 293 49.82 -4.15 -16.67
C VAL A 293 48.40 -4.34 -16.16
N HIS A 294 48.21 -5.07 -15.04
CA HIS A 294 46.90 -5.21 -14.41
C HIS A 294 46.34 -3.89 -13.90
N ALA A 295 47.16 -3.00 -13.38
CA ALA A 295 46.73 -1.65 -12.98
C ALA A 295 46.24 -0.82 -14.19
N GLU A 296 46.92 -0.88 -15.32
CA GLU A 296 46.46 -0.24 -16.57
C GLU A 296 45.18 -0.88 -17.09
N GLN A 297 45.06 -2.21 -17.05
CA GLN A 297 43.82 -2.91 -17.41
C GLN A 297 42.63 -2.36 -16.62
N ALA A 298 42.77 -2.22 -15.29
CA ALA A 298 41.72 -1.67 -14.43
C ALA A 298 41.34 -0.21 -14.82
N ARG A 299 42.35 0.61 -15.18
CA ARG A 299 42.14 2.00 -15.66
C ARG A 299 41.36 2.04 -16.97
N TRP A 300 41.72 1.18 -17.93
CA TRP A 300 41.06 1.11 -19.23
C TRP A 300 39.64 0.60 -19.09
N THR A 301 39.40 -0.43 -18.29
CA THR A 301 38.03 -0.91 -17.98
C THR A 301 37.15 0.22 -17.43
N LYS A 302 37.64 0.95 -16.42
CA LYS A 302 36.94 2.15 -15.89
C LYS A 302 36.75 3.23 -16.93
N GLY A 303 37.72 3.39 -17.86
CA GLY A 303 37.63 4.32 -18.98
C GLY A 303 36.48 3.98 -19.93
N LEU A 304 36.37 2.71 -20.31
CA LEU A 304 35.30 2.20 -21.16
C LEU A 304 33.91 2.32 -20.47
N GLU A 305 33.82 2.02 -19.19
CA GLU A 305 32.57 2.23 -18.42
C GLU A 305 32.13 3.69 -18.40
N ARG A 306 33.10 4.64 -18.27
CA ARG A 306 32.80 6.07 -18.33
C ARG A 306 32.31 6.49 -19.72
N LEU A 307 32.89 5.92 -20.79
CA LEU A 307 32.43 6.16 -22.17
C LEU A 307 31.01 5.60 -22.36
N ALA A 308 30.75 4.39 -21.94
CA ALA A 308 29.37 3.80 -21.98
C ALA A 308 28.34 4.70 -21.29
N LYS A 309 28.68 5.26 -20.12
CA LYS A 309 27.80 6.23 -19.43
C LYS A 309 27.58 7.50 -20.24
N LYS A 310 28.62 7.99 -20.95
CA LYS A 310 28.49 9.18 -21.82
C LYS A 310 27.64 8.91 -23.04
N LEU A 311 27.79 7.73 -23.68
CA LEU A 311 26.97 7.31 -24.82
C LEU A 311 25.48 7.24 -24.43
N LYS A 312 25.17 6.58 -23.30
CA LYS A 312 23.80 6.51 -22.78
C LYS A 312 23.20 7.90 -22.53
N ARG A 313 23.93 8.81 -21.88
CA ARG A 313 23.47 10.17 -21.63
C ARG A 313 23.27 10.99 -22.91
N ALA A 314 24.10 10.77 -23.92
CA ALA A 314 23.95 11.44 -25.22
C ALA A 314 22.68 10.96 -25.93
N GLU A 315 22.43 9.64 -25.94
CA GLU A 315 21.23 9.04 -26.53
C GLU A 315 19.97 9.47 -25.79
N GLU A 316 20.00 9.52 -24.46
CA GLU A 316 18.91 10.03 -23.64
C GLU A 316 18.55 11.50 -23.98
N ARG A 317 19.56 12.34 -24.28
CA ARG A 317 19.29 13.72 -24.73
C ARG A 317 18.68 13.76 -26.12
N ASN A 318 19.10 12.87 -27.02
CA ASN A 318 18.56 12.80 -28.38
C ASN A 318 17.07 12.42 -28.35
N GLN A 319 16.67 11.55 -27.41
CA GLN A 319 15.28 11.13 -27.18
C GLN A 319 14.54 11.98 -26.13
N GLY A 320 15.06 13.17 -25.81
CA GLY A 320 14.63 13.96 -24.66
C GLY A 320 13.14 14.33 -24.65
N ASP A 321 12.52 14.56 -25.82
CA ASP A 321 11.09 14.87 -25.92
C ASP A 321 10.22 13.66 -25.57
N GLU A 322 10.57 12.49 -26.07
CA GLU A 322 9.85 11.26 -25.77
C GLU A 322 10.06 10.84 -24.32
N VAL A 323 11.28 10.94 -23.80
CA VAL A 323 11.59 10.67 -22.38
C VAL A 323 10.75 11.58 -21.47
N ARG A 324 10.62 12.87 -21.78
CA ARG A 324 9.75 13.79 -21.02
C ARG A 324 8.29 13.33 -21.05
N GLN A 325 7.81 12.85 -22.20
CA GLN A 325 6.43 12.34 -22.32
C GLN A 325 6.22 11.06 -21.51
N VAL A 326 7.19 10.15 -21.48
CA VAL A 326 7.17 8.93 -20.66
C VAL A 326 7.09 9.28 -19.17
N LEU A 327 7.95 10.21 -18.72
CA LEU A 327 7.98 10.63 -17.32
C LEU A 327 6.71 11.37 -16.91
N ALA A 328 6.18 12.22 -17.77
CA ALA A 328 4.91 12.91 -17.53
C ALA A 328 3.74 11.92 -17.44
N LEU A 329 3.73 10.87 -18.26
CA LEU A 329 2.71 9.82 -18.14
C LEU A 329 2.90 8.99 -16.86
N LYS A 330 4.13 8.66 -16.52
CA LYS A 330 4.47 7.99 -15.26
C LYS A 330 3.99 8.80 -14.06
N GLU A 331 4.30 10.09 -14.00
CA GLU A 331 3.87 10.99 -12.92
C GLU A 331 2.35 11.10 -12.82
N ALA A 332 1.65 11.18 -13.95
CA ALA A 332 0.19 11.25 -13.97
C ALA A 332 -0.49 9.96 -13.46
N LEU A 333 0.15 8.80 -13.63
CA LEU A 333 -0.41 7.50 -13.24
C LEU A 333 0.15 6.97 -11.91
N PHE A 334 1.31 7.45 -11.51
CA PHE A 334 2.00 7.12 -10.26
C PHE A 334 2.52 8.41 -9.60
N PRO A 335 1.64 9.28 -9.12
CA PRO A 335 2.02 10.57 -8.56
C PRO A 335 3.04 10.41 -7.41
N ALA A 336 4.08 11.22 -7.42
CA ALA A 336 5.20 11.12 -6.47
C ALA A 336 5.87 9.73 -6.40
N GLY A 337 5.68 8.89 -7.42
CA GLY A 337 6.16 7.51 -7.47
C GLY A 337 5.33 6.52 -6.67
N GLU A 338 4.21 6.93 -6.10
CA GLU A 338 3.28 6.11 -5.34
C GLU A 338 2.22 5.45 -6.24
N TRP A 339 1.54 4.47 -5.71
CA TRP A 339 0.39 3.88 -6.40
C TRP A 339 -0.75 4.89 -6.44
N GLN A 340 -1.42 5.00 -7.59
CA GLN A 340 -2.51 5.94 -7.80
C GLN A 340 -3.57 5.88 -6.69
N GLU A 341 -3.95 4.70 -6.24
CA GLU A 341 -4.93 4.49 -5.16
C GLU A 341 -4.51 5.04 -3.78
N ARG A 342 -3.21 5.32 -3.58
CA ARG A 342 -2.69 5.90 -2.35
C ARG A 342 -2.59 7.42 -2.40
N HIS A 343 -2.69 7.98 -3.59
CA HIS A 343 -2.51 9.40 -3.81
C HIS A 343 -3.77 10.07 -4.38
N THR A 344 -4.31 9.55 -5.48
CA THR A 344 -5.38 10.20 -6.22
C THR A 344 -6.74 9.87 -5.63
N ASN A 345 -7.51 10.89 -5.27
CA ASN A 345 -8.87 10.71 -4.80
C ASN A 345 -9.80 10.35 -5.97
N PHE A 346 -10.74 9.44 -5.75
CA PHE A 346 -11.68 8.99 -6.78
C PHE A 346 -12.57 10.11 -7.35
N LEU A 347 -12.71 11.23 -6.65
CA LEU A 347 -13.44 12.40 -7.13
C LEU A 347 -12.89 12.97 -8.44
N GLU A 348 -11.60 12.78 -8.73
CA GLU A 348 -11.02 13.15 -10.02
C GLU A 348 -11.68 12.41 -11.19
N PHE A 349 -12.09 11.17 -10.95
CA PHE A 349 -12.74 10.35 -11.96
C PHE A 349 -14.25 10.53 -11.93
N ALA A 350 -14.85 10.50 -10.75
CA ALA A 350 -16.29 10.59 -10.58
C ALA A 350 -16.89 11.95 -11.02
N SER A 351 -16.08 13.03 -11.07
CA SER A 351 -16.55 14.33 -11.58
C SER A 351 -16.90 14.30 -13.06
N ASP A 352 -16.13 13.56 -13.86
CA ASP A 352 -16.31 13.45 -15.31
C ASP A 352 -17.13 12.20 -15.69
N TYR A 353 -17.15 11.20 -14.81
CA TYR A 353 -17.79 9.90 -14.98
C TYR A 353 -18.70 9.59 -13.78
N PRO A 354 -19.94 10.07 -13.75
CA PRO A 354 -20.87 9.91 -12.63
C PRO A 354 -21.11 8.45 -12.21
N ASP A 355 -21.06 7.52 -13.16
CA ASP A 355 -21.26 6.09 -12.93
C ASP A 355 -19.98 5.36 -12.49
N PHE A 356 -18.87 6.08 -12.22
CA PHE A 356 -17.55 5.51 -11.92
C PHE A 356 -17.57 4.43 -10.85
N ILE A 357 -18.24 4.67 -9.72
CA ILE A 357 -18.35 3.68 -8.62
C ILE A 357 -19.14 2.45 -9.08
N HIS A 358 -20.22 2.65 -9.83
CA HIS A 358 -21.01 1.55 -10.37
C HIS A 358 -20.18 0.69 -11.33
N ASP A 359 -19.43 1.31 -12.22
CA ASP A 359 -18.56 0.62 -13.18
C ASP A 359 -17.46 -0.16 -12.50
N LEU A 360 -16.86 0.37 -11.41
CA LEU A 360 -15.91 -0.37 -10.59
C LEU A 360 -16.54 -1.62 -9.97
N LEU A 361 -17.75 -1.51 -9.43
CA LEU A 361 -18.48 -2.65 -8.85
C LEU A 361 -18.81 -3.73 -9.88
N GLN A 362 -19.03 -3.36 -11.14
CA GLN A 362 -19.25 -4.32 -12.23
C GLN A 362 -17.95 -4.94 -12.74
N THR A 363 -16.88 -4.18 -12.76
CA THR A 363 -15.58 -4.58 -13.31
C THR A 363 -14.82 -5.51 -12.37
N PHE A 364 -14.81 -5.21 -11.07
CA PHE A 364 -14.03 -5.96 -10.11
C PHE A 364 -14.60 -7.34 -9.83
N ASP A 365 -13.74 -8.34 -9.95
CA ASP A 365 -14.00 -9.69 -9.43
C ASP A 365 -13.14 -9.92 -8.17
N PRO A 366 -13.74 -10.06 -6.99
CA PRO A 366 -13.00 -10.25 -5.74
C PRO A 366 -12.25 -11.59 -5.68
N LEU A 367 -12.50 -12.52 -6.61
CA LEU A 367 -11.79 -13.79 -6.73
C LEU A 367 -10.77 -13.81 -7.87
N HIS A 368 -10.59 -12.69 -8.56
CA HIS A 368 -9.58 -12.51 -9.60
C HIS A 368 -8.46 -11.61 -9.04
N PHE A 369 -7.32 -12.21 -8.73
CA PHE A 369 -6.23 -11.56 -7.99
C PHE A 369 -5.21 -10.86 -8.89
N GLU A 370 -5.65 -10.39 -10.05
CA GLU A 370 -4.81 -9.59 -10.95
C GLU A 370 -5.02 -8.09 -10.74
N PHE A 371 -4.06 -7.32 -11.19
CA PHE A 371 -4.13 -5.87 -11.18
C PHE A 371 -4.97 -5.40 -12.38
N TYR A 372 -6.00 -4.61 -12.15
CA TYR A 372 -6.88 -4.11 -13.20
C TYR A 372 -6.33 -2.85 -13.84
N GLU A 373 -6.50 -2.75 -15.15
CA GLU A 373 -6.21 -1.57 -15.94
C GLU A 373 -7.53 -1.06 -16.53
N ILE A 374 -8.00 0.09 -16.04
CA ILE A 374 -9.30 0.67 -16.39
C ILE A 374 -9.06 1.90 -17.25
N THR A 375 -9.73 1.98 -18.40
CA THR A 375 -9.70 3.17 -19.28
C THR A 375 -11.08 3.81 -19.29
N LEU A 376 -11.15 5.10 -18.96
CA LEU A 376 -12.36 5.95 -18.94
C LEU A 376 -12.47 6.78 -20.22
#